data_e875a9bc0c53029a05d3f8077febed67
#
_entry.id   e875a9bc0c53029a05d3f8077febed67
#
_cell.length_a   1.000
_cell.length_b   1.000
_cell.length_c   1.000
_cell.angle_alpha   90.00
_cell.angle_beta   90.00
_cell.angle_gamma   90.00
#
_symmetry.space_group_name_H-M   'P 1'
#
loop_
_entity.id
_entity.type
_entity.pdbx_description
1 polymer ?
#
loop_
_entity_poly.entity_id
_entity_poly.type
_entity_poly.pdbx_seq_one_letter_code
_entity_poly.pdbx_strand_id
1 'polypeptide(L)'
;SDFEFTTDLARRLQSRGVNTRPFFPWETKRDFNAYMLGDGGVRFDELEEKGFVAFPYQLRDFNTVGFKTPTGKIELYSETLAKLGLDPLPNFEPPRAERDAMKAGDEFPLILLTGVREKTYHHSRYRDQAWARKVSAFPRLQVHPDTAATHGLVAEDWVSLETVGGSGACQLLVTVTEDVLPGIVRTGMGWWLPEAAEPTRGAFTVNVNATMSYGEPWDPVTGSADTRGLSCRVTK
;
A
#
# COMPACT_ATOMS: atom_id res chain seq x y z
N SER A 1 11.64 3.25 -22.37
CA SER A 1 11.66 3.47 -20.91
C SER A 1 10.42 4.23 -20.46
N ASP A 2 10.16 4.30 -19.16
CA ASP A 2 9.02 5.05 -18.59
C ASP A 2 9.13 6.55 -18.95
N PHE A 3 10.34 7.09 -19.01
CA PHE A 3 10.58 8.46 -19.43
C PHE A 3 10.12 8.69 -20.88
N GLU A 4 10.52 7.84 -21.81
CA GLU A 4 10.15 7.97 -23.23
C GLU A 4 8.65 7.83 -23.43
N PHE A 5 8.04 6.84 -22.79
CA PHE A 5 6.57 6.63 -22.87
C PHE A 5 5.82 7.85 -22.32
N THR A 6 6.18 8.32 -21.13
CA THR A 6 5.50 9.45 -20.47
C THR A 6 5.69 10.75 -21.27
N THR A 7 6.91 10.97 -21.80
CA THR A 7 7.21 12.15 -22.61
C THR A 7 6.45 12.15 -23.93
N ASP A 8 6.40 11.01 -24.62
CA ASP A 8 5.67 10.88 -25.89
C ASP A 8 4.16 11.05 -25.67
N LEU A 9 3.61 10.43 -24.62
CA LEU A 9 2.22 10.61 -24.25
C LEU A 9 1.88 12.07 -23.94
N ALA A 10 2.70 12.75 -23.13
CA ALA A 10 2.50 14.16 -22.79
C ALA A 10 2.51 15.05 -24.04
N ARG A 11 3.46 14.85 -24.95
CA ARG A 11 3.56 15.60 -26.22
C ARG A 11 2.35 15.35 -27.14
N ARG A 12 1.86 14.11 -27.20
CA ARG A 12 0.64 13.76 -27.97
C ARG A 12 -0.62 14.39 -27.38
N LEU A 13 -0.72 14.45 -26.06
CA LEU A 13 -1.83 15.12 -25.39
C LEU A 13 -1.79 16.64 -25.63
N GLN A 14 -0.63 17.24 -25.56
CA GLN A 14 -0.43 18.67 -25.86
C GLN A 14 -0.82 18.99 -27.32
N SER A 15 -0.39 18.16 -28.28
CA SER A 15 -0.73 18.38 -29.70
C SER A 15 -2.24 18.26 -29.98
N ARG A 16 -3.00 17.62 -29.06
CA ARG A 16 -4.48 17.53 -29.10
C ARG A 16 -5.18 18.60 -28.24
N GLY A 17 -4.45 19.55 -27.68
CA GLY A 17 -5.01 20.61 -26.88
C GLY A 17 -5.49 20.19 -25.48
N VAL A 18 -5.16 18.98 -25.02
CA VAL A 18 -5.59 18.48 -23.71
C VAL A 18 -4.87 19.19 -22.57
N ASN A 19 -3.65 19.66 -22.80
CA ASN A 19 -2.88 20.43 -21.83
C ASN A 19 -1.99 21.44 -22.54
N THR A 20 -2.09 22.70 -22.12
CA THR A 20 -1.35 23.81 -22.72
C THR A 20 -0.05 24.14 -22.01
N ARG A 21 0.20 23.56 -20.82
CA ARG A 21 1.46 23.78 -20.12
C ARG A 21 2.55 22.89 -20.71
N PRO A 22 3.79 23.41 -20.93
CA PRO A 22 4.90 22.59 -21.36
C PRO A 22 5.30 21.64 -20.21
N PHE A 23 4.86 20.40 -20.32
CA PHE A 23 5.31 19.32 -19.49
C PHE A 23 6.44 18.59 -20.21
N PHE A 24 7.44 18.18 -19.46
CA PHE A 24 8.58 17.45 -19.99
C PHE A 24 9.33 18.21 -21.09
N PRO A 25 9.96 19.36 -20.78
CA PRO A 25 10.73 20.14 -21.74
C PRO A 25 12.04 19.46 -22.15
N TRP A 26 12.42 18.38 -21.49
CA TRP A 26 13.65 17.66 -21.74
C TRP A 26 13.53 16.77 -22.98
N GLU A 27 14.51 16.85 -23.85
CA GLU A 27 14.55 16.07 -25.08
C GLU A 27 15.04 14.66 -24.82
N THR A 28 15.98 14.50 -23.91
CA THR A 28 16.59 13.22 -23.56
C THR A 28 16.42 12.88 -22.10
N LYS A 29 16.52 11.58 -21.78
CA LYS A 29 16.56 11.10 -20.39
C LYS A 29 17.77 11.70 -19.64
N ARG A 30 18.87 11.97 -20.34
CA ARG A 30 20.06 12.61 -19.77
C ARG A 30 19.74 14.01 -19.27
N ASP A 31 19.05 14.81 -20.07
CA ASP A 31 18.66 16.18 -19.71
C ASP A 31 17.71 16.16 -18.51
N PHE A 32 16.78 15.23 -18.49
CA PHE A 32 15.89 15.03 -17.36
C PHE A 32 16.64 14.64 -16.09
N ASN A 33 17.58 13.69 -16.18
CA ASN A 33 18.38 13.28 -15.02
C ASN A 33 19.28 14.42 -14.52
N ALA A 34 19.87 15.20 -15.42
CA ALA A 34 20.65 16.38 -15.04
C ALA A 34 19.78 17.42 -14.32
N TYR A 35 18.57 17.66 -14.80
CA TYR A 35 17.60 18.52 -14.13
C TYR A 35 17.19 17.98 -12.73
N MET A 36 16.95 16.67 -12.60
CA MET A 36 16.59 16.04 -11.31
C MET A 36 17.70 16.13 -10.28
N LEU A 37 18.97 16.11 -10.69
CA LEU A 37 20.09 16.38 -9.79
C LEU A 37 20.14 17.85 -9.34
N GLY A 38 19.63 18.75 -10.19
CA GLY A 38 19.39 20.16 -9.89
C GLY A 38 20.54 20.86 -9.20
N ASP A 39 20.20 21.70 -8.23
CA ASP A 39 21.16 22.46 -7.43
C ASP A 39 21.73 21.66 -6.25
N GLY A 40 21.55 20.33 -6.24
CA GLY A 40 22.02 19.42 -5.18
C GLY A 40 23.55 19.29 -5.07
N GLY A 41 24.31 20.08 -5.85
CA GLY A 41 25.76 20.09 -5.80
C GLY A 41 26.44 18.90 -6.49
N VAL A 42 25.65 18.04 -7.15
CA VAL A 42 26.16 16.89 -7.91
C VAL A 42 25.97 17.13 -9.39
N ARG A 43 27.06 17.09 -10.16
CA ARG A 43 26.97 17.16 -11.61
C ARG A 43 26.67 15.80 -12.20
N PHE A 44 25.81 15.77 -13.22
CA PHE A 44 25.46 14.52 -13.89
C PHE A 44 26.69 13.84 -14.53
N ASP A 45 27.61 14.61 -15.13
CA ASP A 45 28.84 14.08 -15.72
C ASP A 45 29.73 13.40 -14.67
N GLU A 46 29.84 14.00 -13.49
CA GLU A 46 30.59 13.41 -12.37
C GLU A 46 29.99 12.10 -11.90
N LEU A 47 28.64 12.04 -11.81
CA LEU A 47 27.93 10.81 -11.45
C LEU A 47 28.09 9.72 -12.51
N GLU A 48 28.09 10.07 -13.78
CA GLU A 48 28.32 9.15 -14.90
C GLU A 48 29.73 8.56 -14.87
N GLU A 49 30.74 9.42 -14.64
CA GLU A 49 32.14 8.99 -14.59
C GLU A 49 32.44 8.09 -13.38
N LYS A 50 31.94 8.48 -12.21
CA LYS A 50 32.25 7.80 -10.93
C LYS A 50 31.28 6.67 -10.59
N GLY A 51 30.11 6.60 -11.23
CA GLY A 51 29.04 5.65 -10.94
C GLY A 51 28.26 5.98 -9.67
N PHE A 52 28.82 6.74 -8.74
CA PHE A 52 28.14 7.24 -7.53
C PHE A 52 28.82 8.50 -7.01
N VAL A 53 28.07 9.28 -6.25
CA VAL A 53 28.57 10.42 -5.46
C VAL A 53 28.15 10.22 -4.02
N ALA A 54 29.11 10.13 -3.11
CA ALA A 54 28.87 10.05 -1.69
C ALA A 54 28.68 11.47 -1.12
N PHE A 55 27.57 11.71 -0.45
CA PHE A 55 27.40 12.93 0.32
C PHE A 55 28.24 12.86 1.61
N PRO A 56 28.84 13.96 2.04
CA PRO A 56 29.57 14.00 3.29
C PRO A 56 28.59 13.64 4.44
N TYR A 57 28.97 12.64 5.20
CA TYR A 57 28.19 12.20 6.35
C TYR A 57 29.07 12.25 7.61
N GLN A 58 28.58 12.94 8.61
CA GLN A 58 29.19 12.96 9.95
C GLN A 58 28.30 12.19 10.91
N LEU A 59 28.84 11.17 11.55
CA LEU A 59 28.12 10.40 12.55
C LEU A 59 27.71 11.32 13.71
N ARG A 60 26.41 11.33 14.05
CA ARG A 60 25.85 12.13 15.13
C ARG A 60 26.05 13.65 14.95
N ASP A 61 25.95 14.13 13.73
CA ASP A 61 26.03 15.57 13.42
C ASP A 61 24.96 16.38 14.16
N PHE A 62 23.81 15.78 14.51
CA PHE A 62 22.78 16.41 15.33
C PHE A 62 23.28 16.92 16.70
N ASN A 63 24.43 16.43 17.19
CA ASN A 63 25.04 16.96 18.41
C ASN A 63 25.65 18.34 18.23
N THR A 64 25.98 18.70 16.97
CA THR A 64 26.60 19.98 16.59
C THR A 64 25.66 20.89 15.85
N VAL A 65 24.86 20.36 14.95
CA VAL A 65 23.95 21.13 14.08
C VAL A 65 22.49 21.10 14.55
N GLY A 66 22.16 20.23 15.52
CA GLY A 66 20.79 20.02 15.99
C GLY A 66 19.91 19.28 14.98
N PHE A 67 18.63 19.32 15.21
CA PHE A 67 17.61 18.74 14.31
C PHE A 67 17.00 19.85 13.45
N LYS A 68 16.56 19.51 12.23
CA LYS A 68 15.87 20.43 11.32
C LYS A 68 14.41 20.66 11.77
N THR A 69 14.25 21.13 12.97
CA THR A 69 12.97 21.49 13.61
C THR A 69 13.01 22.92 14.10
N PRO A 70 11.89 23.60 14.33
CA PRO A 70 11.86 24.95 14.87
C PRO A 70 12.67 25.14 16.15
N THR A 71 12.70 24.13 17.01
CA THR A 71 13.44 24.18 18.29
C THR A 71 14.89 23.69 18.20
N GLY A 72 15.30 23.12 17.06
CA GLY A 72 16.59 22.44 16.89
C GLY A 72 16.71 21.13 17.68
N LYS A 73 15.61 20.64 18.25
CA LYS A 73 15.51 19.41 19.07
C LYS A 73 14.49 18.44 18.48
N ILE A 74 14.46 17.22 18.98
CA ILE A 74 13.34 16.30 18.72
C ILE A 74 12.11 16.91 19.42
N GLU A 75 11.07 17.20 18.64
CA GLU A 75 9.83 17.77 19.13
C GLU A 75 8.81 16.67 19.44
N LEU A 76 8.47 16.52 20.71
CA LEU A 76 7.40 15.60 21.15
C LEU A 76 6.03 16.26 21.01
N TYR A 77 5.95 17.57 21.16
CA TYR A 77 4.77 18.39 20.90
C TYR A 77 4.93 19.10 19.56
N SER A 78 3.99 18.90 18.65
CA SER A 78 4.04 19.51 17.32
C SER A 78 3.21 20.79 17.25
N GLU A 79 3.88 21.94 17.29
CA GLU A 79 3.19 23.23 17.07
C GLU A 79 2.54 23.33 15.69
N THR A 80 3.07 22.61 14.71
CA THR A 80 2.49 22.57 13.36
C THR A 80 1.13 21.90 13.38
N LEU A 81 1.00 20.75 14.06
CA LEU A 81 -0.29 20.07 14.20
C LEU A 81 -1.27 20.92 15.03
N ALA A 82 -0.80 21.52 16.11
CA ALA A 82 -1.63 22.42 16.92
C ALA A 82 -2.20 23.60 16.09
N LYS A 83 -1.39 24.23 15.25
CA LYS A 83 -1.83 25.32 14.35
C LYS A 83 -2.86 24.87 13.30
N LEU A 84 -2.84 23.59 12.93
CA LEU A 84 -3.81 22.97 12.03
C LEU A 84 -5.09 22.50 12.76
N GLY A 85 -5.18 22.69 14.08
CA GLY A 85 -6.31 22.22 14.89
C GLY A 85 -6.32 20.71 15.13
N LEU A 86 -5.18 20.05 14.90
CA LEU A 86 -4.97 18.63 15.14
C LEU A 86 -4.31 18.41 16.50
N ASP A 87 -4.39 17.18 17.03
CA ASP A 87 -3.71 16.84 18.28
C ASP A 87 -2.19 16.98 18.12
N PRO A 88 -1.55 17.84 18.92
CA PRO A 88 -0.11 18.06 18.85
C PRO A 88 0.73 16.93 19.45
N LEU A 89 0.10 16.02 20.18
CA LEU A 89 0.74 14.88 20.85
C LEU A 89 0.29 13.57 20.20
N PRO A 90 1.16 12.56 20.11
CA PRO A 90 0.80 11.24 19.61
C PRO A 90 -0.03 10.49 20.67
N ASN A 91 -1.33 10.67 20.66
CA ASN A 91 -2.25 9.92 21.49
C ASN A 91 -2.64 8.60 20.82
N PHE A 92 -2.81 7.57 21.63
CA PHE A 92 -3.35 6.31 21.13
C PHE A 92 -4.83 6.49 20.79
N GLU A 93 -5.16 6.16 19.54
CA GLU A 93 -6.54 5.94 19.11
C GLU A 93 -6.71 4.47 18.73
N PRO A 94 -7.81 3.81 19.14
CA PRO A 94 -8.07 2.46 18.70
C PRO A 94 -8.10 2.36 17.18
N PRO A 95 -7.62 1.25 16.59
CA PRO A 95 -7.77 0.99 15.17
C PRO A 95 -9.21 1.22 14.71
N ARG A 96 -9.38 1.67 13.48
CA ARG A 96 -10.71 1.93 12.92
C ARG A 96 -11.64 0.73 13.05
N ALA A 97 -11.09 -0.49 12.92
CA ALA A 97 -11.85 -1.71 13.10
C ALA A 97 -12.58 -1.79 14.44
N GLU A 98 -11.92 -1.40 15.54
CA GLU A 98 -12.60 -1.38 16.87
C GLU A 98 -13.71 -0.33 16.92
N ARG A 99 -13.46 0.86 16.33
CA ARG A 99 -14.46 1.92 16.27
C ARG A 99 -15.67 1.55 15.38
N ASP A 100 -15.40 0.86 14.27
CA ASP A 100 -16.44 0.38 13.34
C ASP A 100 -17.17 -0.84 13.89
N ALA A 101 -16.48 -1.76 14.58
CA ALA A 101 -17.09 -2.90 15.25
C ALA A 101 -18.10 -2.46 16.31
N MET A 102 -17.83 -1.40 17.05
CA MET A 102 -18.78 -0.81 18.00
C MET A 102 -20.07 -0.30 17.31
N LYS A 103 -19.97 0.08 16.02
CA LYS A 103 -21.11 0.57 15.24
C LYS A 103 -21.81 -0.52 14.44
N ALA A 104 -21.04 -1.47 13.89
CA ALA A 104 -21.54 -2.55 13.04
C ALA A 104 -22.06 -3.76 13.83
N GLY A 105 -21.78 -3.82 15.15
CA GLY A 105 -22.17 -4.95 16.00
C GLY A 105 -21.56 -6.27 15.51
N ASP A 106 -22.33 -7.36 15.63
CA ASP A 106 -21.86 -8.72 15.30
C ASP A 106 -21.80 -9.01 13.78
N GLU A 107 -22.13 -8.04 12.92
CA GLU A 107 -22.17 -8.27 11.47
C GLU A 107 -20.78 -8.49 10.86
N PHE A 108 -19.75 -7.84 11.43
CA PHE A 108 -18.37 -7.94 10.97
C PHE A 108 -17.45 -8.35 12.13
N PRO A 109 -17.53 -9.61 12.58
CA PRO A 109 -16.95 -10.05 13.85
C PRO A 109 -15.44 -10.29 13.80
N LEU A 110 -14.82 -10.25 12.63
CA LEU A 110 -13.42 -10.60 12.42
C LEU A 110 -12.58 -9.36 12.12
N ILE A 111 -11.29 -9.44 12.42
CA ILE A 111 -10.31 -8.40 12.09
C ILE A 111 -9.44 -8.89 10.93
N LEU A 112 -9.43 -8.11 9.85
CA LEU A 112 -8.64 -8.37 8.66
C LEU A 112 -7.26 -7.73 8.77
N LEU A 113 -6.22 -8.53 8.65
CA LEU A 113 -4.85 -8.09 8.39
C LEU A 113 -4.50 -8.31 6.91
N THR A 114 -4.12 -7.23 6.24
CA THR A 114 -3.72 -7.22 4.84
C THR A 114 -2.22 -7.00 4.69
N GLY A 115 -1.73 -7.09 3.46
CA GLY A 115 -0.35 -6.74 3.14
C GLY A 115 0.66 -7.83 3.47
N VAL A 116 0.22 -9.06 3.66
CA VAL A 116 1.12 -10.22 3.72
C VAL A 116 1.91 -10.30 2.41
N ARG A 117 3.22 -10.29 2.53
CA ARG A 117 4.11 -10.49 1.38
C ARG A 117 4.39 -11.98 1.25
N GLU A 118 3.89 -12.53 0.17
CA GLU A 118 4.20 -13.92 -0.17
C GLU A 118 5.65 -14.02 -0.67
N LYS A 119 6.36 -15.06 -0.27
CA LYS A 119 7.78 -15.23 -0.64
C LYS A 119 8.00 -15.42 -2.13
N THR A 120 7.00 -15.96 -2.83
CA THR A 120 7.05 -16.27 -4.26
C THR A 120 6.71 -15.11 -5.16
N TYR A 121 6.00 -14.10 -4.65
CA TYR A 121 5.48 -13.00 -5.45
C TYR A 121 5.98 -11.64 -4.99
N HIS A 122 6.27 -10.79 -5.94
CA HIS A 122 6.56 -9.38 -5.67
C HIS A 122 5.31 -8.55 -5.99
N HIS A 123 4.45 -8.34 -4.99
CA HIS A 123 3.14 -7.69 -5.13
C HIS A 123 2.27 -8.41 -6.17
N SER A 124 1.92 -7.77 -7.27
CA SER A 124 1.13 -8.34 -8.37
C SER A 124 1.98 -9.08 -9.42
N ARG A 125 3.31 -9.06 -9.32
CA ARG A 125 4.21 -9.66 -10.32
C ARG A 125 4.31 -11.17 -10.14
N TYR A 126 4.64 -11.85 -11.23
CA TYR A 126 4.92 -13.29 -11.32
C TYR A 126 3.73 -14.21 -11.11
N ARG A 127 2.48 -13.68 -11.08
CA ARG A 127 1.27 -14.49 -10.91
C ARG A 127 1.03 -15.46 -12.07
N ASP A 128 1.60 -15.20 -13.23
CA ASP A 128 1.57 -16.04 -14.44
C ASP A 128 2.76 -17.02 -14.54
N GLN A 129 3.75 -16.93 -13.62
CA GLN A 129 4.93 -17.76 -13.69
C GLN A 129 4.68 -19.16 -13.13
N ALA A 130 4.90 -20.19 -13.94
CA ALA A 130 4.62 -21.58 -13.59
C ALA A 130 5.35 -22.06 -12.30
N TRP A 131 6.57 -21.60 -12.08
CA TRP A 131 7.32 -21.95 -10.88
C TRP A 131 6.72 -21.36 -9.61
N ALA A 132 6.21 -20.13 -9.67
CA ALA A 132 5.58 -19.45 -8.55
C ALA A 132 4.22 -20.06 -8.23
N ARG A 133 3.44 -20.39 -9.27
CA ARG A 133 2.12 -21.00 -9.12
C ARG A 133 2.17 -22.42 -8.54
N LYS A 134 3.26 -23.15 -8.72
CA LYS A 134 3.47 -24.44 -8.03
C LYS A 134 3.50 -24.31 -6.51
N VAL A 135 3.92 -23.15 -5.98
CA VAL A 135 4.01 -22.88 -4.54
C VAL A 135 2.71 -22.28 -4.02
N SER A 136 2.14 -21.29 -4.74
CA SER A 136 0.91 -20.61 -4.34
C SER A 136 0.11 -20.24 -5.59
N ALA A 137 -0.88 -21.05 -5.93
CA ALA A 137 -1.68 -20.85 -7.17
C ALA A 137 -2.84 -19.85 -6.97
N PHE A 138 -3.35 -19.72 -5.75
CA PHE A 138 -4.56 -18.97 -5.43
C PHE A 138 -4.37 -18.06 -4.22
N PRO A 139 -5.14 -16.96 -4.11
CA PRO A 139 -5.15 -16.12 -2.94
C PRO A 139 -5.66 -16.89 -1.71
N ARG A 140 -4.94 -16.80 -0.61
CA ARG A 140 -5.26 -17.51 0.63
C ARG A 140 -5.76 -16.58 1.71
N LEU A 141 -6.80 -17.04 2.43
CA LEU A 141 -7.26 -16.47 3.69
C LEU A 141 -6.78 -17.38 4.81
N GLN A 142 -5.83 -16.90 5.62
CA GLN A 142 -5.37 -17.63 6.80
C GLN A 142 -6.31 -17.37 7.96
N VAL A 143 -6.74 -18.46 8.60
CA VAL A 143 -7.74 -18.46 9.67
C VAL A 143 -7.28 -19.39 10.78
N HIS A 144 -7.40 -18.94 12.05
CA HIS A 144 -7.13 -19.80 13.20
C HIS A 144 -8.12 -20.97 13.29
N PRO A 145 -7.72 -22.17 13.76
CA PRO A 145 -8.63 -23.31 13.90
C PRO A 145 -9.91 -23.00 14.68
N ASP A 146 -9.83 -22.31 15.80
CA ASP A 146 -11.00 -21.93 16.61
C ASP A 146 -11.93 -20.98 15.85
N THR A 147 -11.38 -20.03 15.12
CA THR A 147 -12.16 -19.11 14.28
C THR A 147 -12.82 -19.87 13.14
N ALA A 148 -12.10 -20.79 12.50
CA ALA A 148 -12.62 -21.62 11.44
C ALA A 148 -13.80 -22.48 11.96
N ALA A 149 -13.66 -23.11 13.13
CA ALA A 149 -14.73 -23.90 13.77
C ALA A 149 -15.96 -23.04 14.09
N THR A 150 -15.75 -21.84 14.67
CA THR A 150 -16.85 -20.91 15.03
C THR A 150 -17.65 -20.45 13.81
N HIS A 151 -16.99 -20.23 12.69
CA HIS A 151 -17.60 -19.72 11.45
C HIS A 151 -17.91 -20.83 10.43
N GLY A 152 -17.72 -22.11 10.77
CA GLY A 152 -17.98 -23.25 9.89
C GLY A 152 -17.11 -23.30 8.65
N LEU A 153 -15.90 -22.76 8.71
CA LEU A 153 -14.94 -22.71 7.61
C LEU A 153 -14.04 -23.96 7.61
N VAL A 154 -13.77 -24.49 6.44
CA VAL A 154 -12.90 -25.66 6.26
C VAL A 154 -11.75 -25.29 5.32
N ALA A 155 -10.58 -25.88 5.53
CA ALA A 155 -9.45 -25.69 4.61
C ALA A 155 -9.85 -26.01 3.17
N GLU A 156 -9.35 -25.22 2.22
CA GLU A 156 -9.65 -25.30 0.78
C GLU A 156 -11.07 -24.88 0.38
N ASP A 157 -11.90 -24.36 1.31
CA ASP A 157 -13.16 -23.69 0.94
C ASP A 157 -12.86 -22.35 0.25
N TRP A 158 -13.56 -22.06 -0.82
CA TRP A 158 -13.65 -20.71 -1.36
C TRP A 158 -14.66 -19.91 -0.54
N VAL A 159 -14.24 -18.74 -0.09
CA VAL A 159 -15.03 -17.85 0.76
C VAL A 159 -15.04 -16.44 0.23
N SER A 160 -16.11 -15.72 0.51
CA SER A 160 -16.26 -14.30 0.24
C SER A 160 -15.87 -13.50 1.47
N LEU A 161 -14.96 -12.55 1.32
CA LEU A 161 -14.53 -11.62 2.36
C LEU A 161 -15.03 -10.22 2.04
N GLU A 162 -15.65 -9.59 3.00
CA GLU A 162 -16.14 -8.20 2.94
C GLU A 162 -15.64 -7.42 4.15
N THR A 163 -15.45 -6.10 3.98
CA THR A 163 -15.05 -5.20 5.07
C THR A 163 -16.13 -4.16 5.36
N VAL A 164 -16.15 -3.63 6.58
CA VAL A 164 -17.06 -2.53 6.94
C VAL A 164 -16.82 -1.32 6.05
N GLY A 165 -17.89 -0.81 5.45
CA GLY A 165 -17.82 0.35 4.56
C GLY A 165 -17.09 0.09 3.25
N GLY A 166 -16.73 -1.16 2.96
CA GLY A 166 -16.11 -1.55 1.71
C GLY A 166 -17.09 -1.53 0.53
N SER A 167 -16.54 -1.45 -0.68
CA SER A 167 -17.33 -1.33 -1.91
C SER A 167 -17.61 -2.66 -2.61
N GLY A 168 -17.10 -3.78 -2.07
CA GLY A 168 -17.25 -5.09 -2.69
C GLY A 168 -16.72 -6.23 -1.83
N ALA A 169 -16.72 -7.42 -2.41
CA ALA A 169 -16.22 -8.63 -1.79
C ALA A 169 -15.05 -9.21 -2.61
N CYS A 170 -14.17 -9.97 -1.95
CA CYS A 170 -13.17 -10.76 -2.66
C CYS A 170 -13.24 -12.24 -2.30
N GLN A 171 -12.90 -13.08 -3.28
CA GLN A 171 -12.90 -14.53 -3.16
C GLN A 171 -11.52 -15.02 -2.75
N LEU A 172 -11.44 -15.79 -1.67
CA LEU A 172 -10.19 -16.29 -1.11
C LEU A 172 -10.35 -17.77 -0.75
N LEU A 173 -9.26 -18.52 -0.83
CA LEU A 173 -9.22 -19.93 -0.47
C LEU A 173 -8.75 -20.08 0.98
N VAL A 174 -9.52 -20.73 1.83
CA VAL A 174 -9.23 -20.87 3.26
C VAL A 174 -7.97 -21.71 3.49
N THR A 175 -7.10 -21.23 4.36
CA THR A 175 -5.99 -21.97 4.96
C THR A 175 -6.14 -21.91 6.48
N VAL A 176 -6.38 -23.04 7.11
CA VAL A 176 -6.46 -23.14 8.58
C VAL A 176 -5.03 -23.28 9.13
N THR A 177 -4.65 -22.38 10.05
CA THR A 177 -3.30 -22.32 10.62
C THR A 177 -3.30 -21.63 11.98
N GLU A 178 -2.39 -22.04 12.85
CA GLU A 178 -2.12 -21.39 14.14
C GLU A 178 -1.22 -20.13 14.02
N ASP A 179 -0.75 -19.80 12.81
CA ASP A 179 0.09 -18.61 12.56
C ASP A 179 -0.68 -17.27 12.68
N VAL A 180 -1.98 -17.32 12.93
CA VAL A 180 -2.86 -16.17 13.19
C VAL A 180 -3.61 -16.37 14.50
N LEU A 181 -3.93 -15.28 15.19
CA LEU A 181 -4.69 -15.34 16.44
C LEU A 181 -6.19 -15.60 16.18
N PRO A 182 -6.92 -16.19 17.14
CA PRO A 182 -8.37 -16.29 17.07
C PRO A 182 -9.04 -14.92 16.84
N GLY A 183 -10.08 -14.88 16.00
CA GLY A 183 -10.78 -13.64 15.62
C GLY A 183 -10.05 -12.80 14.56
N ILE A 184 -8.81 -13.19 14.18
CA ILE A 184 -8.04 -12.50 13.15
C ILE A 184 -7.98 -13.37 11.88
N VAL A 185 -8.17 -12.73 10.73
CA VAL A 185 -7.93 -13.34 9.42
C VAL A 185 -6.89 -12.56 8.66
N ARG A 186 -6.07 -13.25 7.86
CA ARG A 186 -4.92 -12.65 7.18
C ARG A 186 -4.86 -13.05 5.72
N THR A 187 -4.62 -12.10 4.81
CA THR A 187 -4.48 -12.37 3.38
C THR A 187 -3.40 -11.51 2.72
N GLY A 188 -2.89 -12.00 1.59
CA GLY A 188 -1.95 -11.28 0.73
C GLY A 188 -2.65 -10.30 -0.20
N MET A 189 -1.89 -9.32 -0.68
CA MET A 189 -2.35 -8.30 -1.62
C MET A 189 -1.90 -8.56 -3.06
N GLY A 190 -2.48 -7.81 -4.02
CA GLY A 190 -2.04 -7.77 -5.40
C GLY A 190 -2.35 -9.04 -6.19
N TRP A 191 -3.39 -9.76 -5.83
CA TRP A 191 -3.83 -10.96 -6.53
C TRP A 191 -4.59 -10.65 -7.82
N TRP A 192 -4.33 -11.49 -8.82
CA TRP A 192 -5.06 -11.66 -10.05
C TRP A 192 -4.80 -13.09 -10.54
N LEU A 193 -5.64 -13.60 -11.45
CA LEU A 193 -5.59 -14.97 -11.94
C LEU A 193 -5.27 -14.97 -13.43
N PRO A 194 -4.13 -15.52 -13.87
CA PRO A 194 -3.76 -15.54 -15.29
C PRO A 194 -4.74 -16.30 -16.17
N GLU A 195 -5.49 -17.24 -15.59
CA GLU A 195 -6.54 -18.02 -16.26
C GLU A 195 -7.88 -17.29 -16.40
N ALA A 196 -8.08 -16.19 -15.66
CA ALA A 196 -9.32 -15.42 -15.76
C ALA A 196 -9.33 -14.50 -16.99
N ALA A 197 -10.52 -14.11 -17.41
CA ALA A 197 -10.72 -13.31 -18.63
C ALA A 197 -10.06 -11.93 -18.57
N GLU A 198 -9.50 -11.51 -19.69
CA GLU A 198 -9.04 -10.15 -19.91
C GLU A 198 -10.22 -9.14 -19.93
N PRO A 199 -9.98 -7.87 -19.60
CA PRO A 199 -8.69 -7.25 -19.27
C PRO A 199 -8.32 -7.32 -17.78
N THR A 200 -9.23 -7.72 -16.90
CA THR A 200 -9.05 -7.63 -15.44
C THR A 200 -8.35 -8.84 -14.83
N ARG A 201 -8.39 -9.97 -15.50
CA ARG A 201 -7.88 -11.26 -14.99
C ARG A 201 -8.31 -11.55 -13.56
N GLY A 202 -9.57 -11.28 -13.25
CA GLY A 202 -10.16 -11.50 -11.93
C GLY A 202 -9.62 -10.60 -10.80
N ALA A 203 -8.86 -9.55 -11.12
CA ALA A 203 -8.26 -8.68 -10.09
C ALA A 203 -9.30 -8.08 -9.13
N PHE A 204 -10.49 -7.72 -9.63
CA PHE A 204 -11.56 -7.20 -8.78
C PHE A 204 -12.34 -8.29 -8.02
N THR A 205 -12.08 -9.55 -8.32
CA THR A 205 -12.73 -10.69 -7.66
C THR A 205 -11.85 -11.30 -6.56
N VAL A 206 -10.52 -11.32 -6.77
CA VAL A 206 -9.59 -12.02 -5.86
C VAL A 206 -8.58 -11.12 -5.17
N ASN A 207 -8.60 -9.82 -5.39
CA ASN A 207 -7.71 -8.88 -4.72
C ASN A 207 -8.42 -8.25 -3.54
N VAL A 208 -7.86 -8.39 -2.35
CA VAL A 208 -8.39 -7.82 -1.12
C VAL A 208 -8.63 -6.30 -1.19
N ASN A 209 -7.89 -5.58 -2.04
CA ASN A 209 -8.12 -4.16 -2.23
C ASN A 209 -9.52 -3.84 -2.80
N ALA A 210 -10.16 -4.79 -3.48
CA ALA A 210 -11.54 -4.62 -3.96
C ALA A 210 -12.58 -4.53 -2.83
N THR A 211 -12.23 -4.96 -1.61
CA THR A 211 -13.12 -4.90 -0.44
C THR A 211 -12.96 -3.61 0.36
N MET A 212 -11.96 -2.78 0.07
CA MET A 212 -11.61 -1.63 0.89
C MET A 212 -12.32 -0.36 0.42
N SER A 213 -12.67 0.49 1.38
CA SER A 213 -13.06 1.86 1.09
C SER A 213 -11.80 2.73 1.02
N TYR A 214 -11.68 3.50 -0.04
CA TYR A 214 -10.66 4.56 -0.18
C TYR A 214 -11.27 5.95 0.08
N GLY A 215 -12.51 5.98 0.55
CA GLY A 215 -13.19 7.18 1.01
C GLY A 215 -12.80 7.59 2.43
N GLU A 216 -13.38 8.68 2.90
CA GLU A 216 -13.24 9.12 4.30
C GLU A 216 -13.66 8.04 5.31
N PRO A 217 -13.06 8.05 6.51
CA PRO A 217 -12.09 9.02 6.99
C PRO A 217 -10.65 8.66 6.57
N TRP A 218 -9.89 9.68 6.22
CA TRP A 218 -8.44 9.57 6.01
C TRP A 218 -7.70 10.07 7.24
N ASP A 219 -6.45 9.64 7.39
CA ASP A 219 -5.55 10.28 8.33
C ASP A 219 -5.40 11.77 7.97
N PRO A 220 -5.70 12.71 8.89
CA PRO A 220 -5.77 14.13 8.55
C PRO A 220 -4.41 14.77 8.24
N VAL A 221 -3.32 14.08 8.56
CA VAL A 221 -1.95 14.57 8.34
C VAL A 221 -1.38 14.01 7.03
N THR A 222 -1.54 12.72 6.80
CA THR A 222 -0.93 12.02 5.66
C THR A 222 -1.89 11.82 4.49
N GLY A 223 -3.19 11.95 4.70
CA GLY A 223 -4.23 11.63 3.72
C GLY A 223 -4.37 10.13 3.47
N SER A 224 -3.76 9.28 4.32
CA SER A 224 -3.77 7.84 4.14
C SER A 224 -5.10 7.22 4.58
N ALA A 225 -5.65 6.34 3.77
CA ALA A 225 -6.78 5.51 4.16
C ALA A 225 -6.30 4.32 5.03
N ASP A 226 -7.15 3.88 5.94
CA ASP A 226 -6.91 2.67 6.73
C ASP A 226 -7.06 1.43 5.84
N THR A 227 -5.99 0.67 5.74
CA THR A 227 -5.94 -0.55 4.92
C THR A 227 -5.59 -1.81 5.72
N ARG A 228 -5.42 -1.69 7.03
CA ARG A 228 -5.07 -2.79 7.95
C ARG A 228 -5.89 -2.70 9.22
N GLY A 229 -6.16 -3.85 9.83
CA GLY A 229 -6.98 -3.90 11.04
C GLY A 229 -8.41 -3.46 10.77
N LEU A 230 -9.00 -3.91 9.68
CA LEU A 230 -10.38 -3.60 9.30
C LEU A 230 -11.32 -4.67 9.84
N SER A 231 -12.48 -4.26 10.34
CA SER A 231 -13.56 -5.23 10.64
C SER A 231 -14.04 -5.86 9.35
N CYS A 232 -14.18 -7.19 9.37
CA CYS A 232 -14.58 -7.95 8.22
C CYS A 232 -15.52 -9.12 8.59
N ARG A 233 -16.22 -9.62 7.57
CA ARG A 233 -16.97 -10.88 7.62
C ARG A 233 -16.50 -11.82 6.51
N VAL A 234 -16.67 -13.10 6.78
CA VAL A 234 -16.35 -14.18 5.84
C VAL A 234 -17.57 -15.05 5.70
N THR A 235 -17.98 -15.28 4.46
CA THR A 235 -19.16 -16.14 4.11
C THR A 235 -18.77 -17.18 3.07
N LYS A 236 -19.40 -18.36 3.10
CA LYS A 236 -19.28 -19.39 2.06
C LYS A 236 -20.10 -19.04 0.83
#